data_01a40f0dbc1f57e9bef87250c18f3fe5
#
_entry.id   01a40f0dbc1f57e9bef87250c18f3fe5
#
_cell.length_a   1.000
_cell.length_b   1.000
_cell.length_c   1.000
_cell.angle_alpha   90.00
_cell.angle_beta   90.00
_cell.angle_gamma   90.00
#
_symmetry.space_group_name_H-M   'P 1'
#
loop_
_entity.id
_entity.type
_entity.pdbx_description
1 polymer ?
#
loop_
_entity_poly.entity_id
_entity_poly.type
_entity_poly.pdbx_seq_one_letter_code
_entity_poly.pdbx_strand_id
1 'polypeptide(L)'
;MVTPDEIAAISLFAALDAGDRERLSRTAADISLAAGEYAVNEGDERALFAVLEGKIEVVKRVDGIERVLGARGPGAIFGEVPITLGAPFPSGFRAAEASRIMRLEPQSYYTVAAAAPDVAEKVGALARERIGGLQGVAAEAPKRRAIVLGDRGAACSELRRFLDRNQITFEWVTPDAADAAERWGGALPSEADLPVLRIPDGPTLVKPPLREVAELLGLQTHASATEYDTLVIGAGPAGLAAAVYGASEGLRTIVIEREAPGGQAGTSSRIENYLGFPSGVSGDELGSRALLQARRLGAEILVTRSITGIDPATRRVHLDGGDVLEARTIILATGVTWRHLALEGFDRLVGKGIFYGAARSEASSTHGLDVHIIGAGNSAGQAALFFAGHARSVTIVARGGALGKSMSQYLVDQVSGKSNIAVELGSQVVAVHGDGSLSAIDISQNGTVKRHDCGGLFIFIGADAETGWLPPEIALDERGYVLTGADVRERGHWGEERDPYLLETSVPGIFACGDVRFGPVKRVASAVGEGSMAIAFVHQYLRDA
;
A
#
# COMPACT_ATOMS: atom_id res chain seq x y z
N MET A 1 -39.66 -1.58 0.96
CA MET A 1 -39.37 -0.22 1.44
C MET A 1 -39.72 -0.21 2.93
N VAL A 2 -38.84 0.29 3.78
CA VAL A 2 -39.07 0.35 5.24
C VAL A 2 -40.25 1.28 5.56
N THR A 3 -41.17 0.83 6.37
CA THR A 3 -42.40 1.61 6.73
C THR A 3 -42.18 2.45 8.01
N PRO A 4 -42.92 3.54 8.20
CA PRO A 4 -42.88 4.31 9.45
C PRO A 4 -43.19 3.49 10.71
N ASP A 5 -44.04 2.47 10.59
CA ASP A 5 -44.41 1.57 11.70
C ASP A 5 -43.24 0.62 12.05
N GLU A 6 -42.53 0.09 11.06
CA GLU A 6 -41.31 -0.70 11.29
C GLU A 6 -40.21 0.15 11.93
N ILE A 7 -40.07 1.43 11.56
CA ILE A 7 -39.15 2.37 12.21
C ILE A 7 -39.55 2.61 13.66
N ALA A 8 -40.85 2.79 13.94
CA ALA A 8 -41.37 2.96 15.31
C ALA A 8 -41.11 1.73 16.19
N ALA A 9 -41.07 0.53 15.61
CA ALA A 9 -40.78 -0.72 16.33
C ALA A 9 -39.29 -0.84 16.75
N ILE A 10 -38.38 -0.08 16.13
CA ILE A 10 -36.98 -0.04 16.54
C ILE A 10 -36.86 0.86 17.78
N SER A 11 -36.41 0.31 18.91
CA SER A 11 -36.34 1.00 20.19
C SER A 11 -35.58 2.33 20.16
N LEU A 12 -34.58 2.43 19.29
CA LEU A 12 -33.79 3.65 19.06
C LEU A 12 -34.66 4.80 18.50
N PHE A 13 -35.60 4.49 17.62
CA PHE A 13 -36.40 5.45 16.85
C PHE A 13 -37.85 5.58 17.38
N ALA A 14 -38.21 4.84 18.44
CA ALA A 14 -39.56 4.83 18.97
C ALA A 14 -40.09 6.21 19.43
N ALA A 15 -39.18 7.08 19.88
CA ALA A 15 -39.51 8.44 20.34
C ALA A 15 -39.60 9.49 19.21
N LEU A 16 -39.28 9.14 17.95
CA LEU A 16 -39.41 10.05 16.82
C LEU A 16 -40.87 10.43 16.57
N ASP A 17 -41.13 11.65 16.16
CA ASP A 17 -42.46 12.05 15.71
C ASP A 17 -42.84 11.42 14.36
N ALA A 18 -44.11 11.57 13.96
CA ALA A 18 -44.60 10.95 12.73
C ALA A 18 -43.91 11.52 11.46
N GLY A 19 -43.55 12.82 11.47
CA GLY A 19 -42.89 13.48 10.35
C GLY A 19 -41.46 13.01 10.18
N ASP A 20 -40.74 12.81 11.28
CA ASP A 20 -39.35 12.28 11.27
C ASP A 20 -39.32 10.82 10.83
N ARG A 21 -40.26 9.99 11.27
CA ARG A 21 -40.40 8.59 10.82
C ARG A 21 -40.72 8.49 9.35
N GLU A 22 -41.62 9.33 8.84
CA GLU A 22 -41.95 9.38 7.41
C GLU A 22 -40.73 9.81 6.56
N ARG A 23 -39.97 10.80 7.04
CA ARG A 23 -38.73 11.24 6.38
C ARG A 23 -37.68 10.14 6.37
N LEU A 24 -37.51 9.44 7.49
CA LEU A 24 -36.58 8.36 7.64
C LEU A 24 -36.95 7.17 6.73
N SER A 25 -38.24 6.84 6.60
CA SER A 25 -38.72 5.77 5.74
C SER A 25 -38.40 6.02 4.25
N ARG A 26 -38.32 7.28 3.84
CA ARG A 26 -37.98 7.66 2.45
C ARG A 26 -36.48 7.64 2.17
N THR A 27 -35.63 7.82 3.19
CA THR A 27 -34.17 7.91 3.04
C THR A 27 -33.45 6.63 3.43
N ALA A 28 -34.11 5.74 4.19
CA ALA A 28 -33.54 4.47 4.60
C ALA A 28 -33.56 3.45 3.44
N ALA A 29 -32.45 2.76 3.25
CA ALA A 29 -32.42 1.61 2.33
C ALA A 29 -32.98 0.37 3.04
N ASP A 30 -33.79 -0.39 2.32
CA ASP A 30 -34.38 -1.68 2.70
C ASP A 30 -33.61 -2.78 2.01
N ILE A 31 -32.88 -3.61 2.76
CA ILE A 31 -31.97 -4.60 2.22
C ILE A 31 -32.38 -5.98 2.71
N SER A 32 -32.61 -6.89 1.76
CA SER A 32 -32.80 -8.31 2.04
C SER A 32 -31.50 -9.06 1.82
N LEU A 33 -31.13 -9.94 2.75
CA LEU A 33 -29.91 -10.72 2.74
C LEU A 33 -30.25 -12.22 2.78
N ALA A 34 -29.61 -13.00 1.94
CA ALA A 34 -29.63 -14.45 2.05
C ALA A 34 -28.75 -14.93 3.23
N ALA A 35 -29.00 -16.14 3.72
CA ALA A 35 -28.13 -16.76 4.73
C ALA A 35 -26.66 -16.81 4.22
N GLY A 36 -25.72 -16.35 5.05
CA GLY A 36 -24.31 -16.25 4.72
C GLY A 36 -23.88 -14.96 4.02
N GLU A 37 -24.83 -14.12 3.59
CA GLU A 37 -24.52 -12.85 2.92
C GLU A 37 -24.10 -11.78 3.92
N TYR A 38 -23.10 -10.97 3.57
CA TYR A 38 -22.59 -9.88 4.41
C TYR A 38 -23.40 -8.61 4.19
N ALA A 39 -23.89 -8.03 5.29
CA ALA A 39 -24.41 -6.67 5.30
C ALA A 39 -23.29 -5.64 5.14
N VAL A 40 -22.16 -5.86 5.82
CA VAL A 40 -20.91 -5.10 5.72
C VAL A 40 -19.73 -5.99 6.04
N ASN A 41 -18.59 -5.71 5.42
CA ASN A 41 -17.32 -6.34 5.73
C ASN A 41 -16.52 -5.49 6.74
N GLU A 42 -15.54 -6.11 7.38
CA GLU A 42 -14.53 -5.36 8.13
C GLU A 42 -13.80 -4.38 7.21
N GLY A 43 -13.69 -3.12 7.64
CA GLY A 43 -13.08 -2.04 6.85
C GLY A 43 -14.03 -1.28 5.93
N ASP A 44 -15.29 -1.69 5.78
CA ASP A 44 -16.29 -0.98 4.99
C ASP A 44 -16.61 0.40 5.62
N GLU A 45 -17.13 1.31 4.78
CA GLU A 45 -17.52 2.65 5.22
C GLU A 45 -18.64 2.62 6.24
N ARG A 46 -18.61 3.59 7.16
CA ARG A 46 -19.59 3.74 8.23
C ARG A 46 -21.00 3.94 7.72
N ALA A 47 -21.95 3.26 8.34
CA ALA A 47 -23.38 3.43 8.22
C ALA A 47 -24.05 2.92 9.50
N LEU A 48 -25.28 3.32 9.77
CA LEU A 48 -26.09 2.76 10.86
C LEU A 48 -27.12 1.78 10.29
N PHE A 49 -27.25 0.62 10.90
CA PHE A 49 -28.18 -0.42 10.49
C PHE A 49 -29.13 -0.78 11.62
N ALA A 50 -30.31 -1.23 11.25
CA ALA A 50 -31.24 -1.90 12.17
C ALA A 50 -31.72 -3.22 11.56
N VAL A 51 -31.81 -4.26 12.37
CA VAL A 51 -32.38 -5.55 11.94
C VAL A 51 -33.88 -5.46 12.00
N LEU A 52 -34.57 -5.66 10.87
CA LEU A 52 -36.01 -5.72 10.77
C LEU A 52 -36.50 -7.14 10.99
N GLU A 53 -35.89 -8.12 10.32
CA GLU A 53 -36.21 -9.53 10.39
C GLU A 53 -34.93 -10.38 10.33
N GLY A 54 -34.98 -11.58 10.91
CA GLY A 54 -33.87 -12.54 10.87
C GLY A 54 -32.80 -12.27 11.94
N LYS A 55 -31.55 -12.69 11.62
CA LYS A 55 -30.44 -12.66 12.58
C LYS A 55 -29.13 -12.31 11.88
N ILE A 56 -28.42 -11.30 12.40
CA ILE A 56 -27.13 -10.84 11.90
C ILE A 56 -26.02 -11.19 12.89
N GLU A 57 -25.03 -11.95 12.46
CA GLU A 57 -23.83 -12.28 13.22
C GLU A 57 -22.77 -11.19 13.10
N VAL A 58 -22.09 -10.90 14.20
CA VAL A 58 -20.87 -10.06 14.22
C VAL A 58 -19.68 -10.98 14.00
N VAL A 59 -18.94 -10.79 12.92
CA VAL A 59 -17.86 -11.68 12.49
C VAL A 59 -16.54 -10.93 12.49
N LYS A 60 -15.51 -11.50 13.08
CA LYS A 60 -14.15 -10.97 13.05
C LYS A 60 -13.20 -12.02 12.48
N ARG A 61 -12.36 -11.63 11.55
CA ARG A 61 -11.30 -12.51 11.07
C ARG A 61 -10.06 -12.34 11.93
N VAL A 62 -9.69 -13.41 12.63
CA VAL A 62 -8.50 -13.48 13.50
C VAL A 62 -7.64 -14.62 12.97
N ASP A 63 -6.39 -14.35 12.63
CA ASP A 63 -5.44 -15.34 12.07
C ASP A 63 -5.96 -16.07 10.82
N GLY A 64 -6.73 -15.38 9.96
CA GLY A 64 -7.34 -15.94 8.76
C GLY A 64 -8.60 -16.78 9.01
N ILE A 65 -8.98 -17.01 10.27
CA ILE A 65 -10.19 -17.78 10.66
C ILE A 65 -11.28 -16.81 11.07
N GLU A 66 -12.49 -17.00 10.54
CA GLU A 66 -13.66 -16.24 10.98
C GLU A 66 -14.14 -16.74 12.34
N ARG A 67 -14.37 -15.80 13.25
CA ARG A 67 -14.97 -16.03 14.57
C ARG A 67 -16.24 -15.21 14.72
N VAL A 68 -17.31 -15.83 15.18
CA VAL A 68 -18.55 -15.15 15.53
C VAL A 68 -18.41 -14.58 16.94
N LEU A 69 -18.45 -13.25 17.05
CA LEU A 69 -18.31 -12.53 18.33
C LEU A 69 -19.64 -12.28 19.02
N GLY A 70 -20.75 -12.42 18.32
CA GLY A 70 -22.09 -12.21 18.83
C GLY A 70 -23.11 -12.12 17.70
N ALA A 71 -24.36 -11.83 18.04
CA ALA A 71 -25.43 -11.70 17.07
C ALA A 71 -26.38 -10.55 17.40
N ARG A 72 -27.15 -10.10 16.39
CA ARG A 72 -28.17 -9.06 16.45
C ARG A 72 -29.48 -9.63 15.89
N GLY A 73 -30.56 -9.51 16.64
CA GLY A 73 -31.92 -9.89 16.23
C GLY A 73 -32.78 -8.68 15.89
N PRO A 74 -34.06 -8.89 15.57
CA PRO A 74 -35.01 -7.84 15.22
C PRO A 74 -35.06 -6.72 16.26
N GLY A 75 -35.11 -5.47 15.80
CA GLY A 75 -35.08 -4.26 16.62
C GLY A 75 -33.69 -3.84 17.10
N ALA A 76 -32.67 -4.69 16.98
CA ALA A 76 -31.31 -4.34 17.34
C ALA A 76 -30.63 -3.51 16.24
N ILE A 77 -29.74 -2.61 16.67
CA ILE A 77 -28.93 -1.80 15.74
C ILE A 77 -27.47 -2.28 15.71
N PHE A 78 -26.78 -1.98 14.62
CA PHE A 78 -25.33 -2.13 14.48
C PHE A 78 -24.76 -1.01 13.60
N GLY A 79 -23.44 -0.78 13.68
CA GLY A 79 -22.78 0.36 13.03
C GLY A 79 -22.73 1.61 13.92
N GLU A 80 -23.16 1.55 15.19
CA GLU A 80 -23.08 2.63 16.16
C GLU A 80 -21.63 3.02 16.51
N VAL A 81 -20.71 2.05 16.53
CA VAL A 81 -19.28 2.31 16.81
C VAL A 81 -18.64 3.09 15.66
N PRO A 82 -18.68 2.61 14.40
CA PRO A 82 -18.11 3.36 13.29
C PRO A 82 -18.76 4.74 13.07
N ILE A 83 -20.07 4.87 13.26
CA ILE A 83 -20.73 6.16 13.04
C ILE A 83 -20.39 7.17 14.14
N THR A 84 -20.19 6.72 15.38
CA THR A 84 -19.80 7.57 16.52
C THR A 84 -18.34 7.99 16.44
N LEU A 85 -17.45 7.09 16.06
CA LEU A 85 -16.01 7.35 15.99
C LEU A 85 -15.56 7.96 14.66
N GLY A 86 -16.41 7.99 13.65
CA GLY A 86 -16.04 8.42 12.31
C GLY A 86 -15.05 7.46 11.62
N ALA A 87 -15.05 6.19 12.01
CA ALA A 87 -14.11 5.15 11.58
C ALA A 87 -14.80 4.10 10.69
N PRO A 88 -14.05 3.29 9.93
CA PRO A 88 -14.56 2.11 9.23
C PRO A 88 -15.11 1.05 10.21
N PHE A 89 -15.85 0.07 9.68
CA PHE A 89 -16.35 -1.05 10.48
C PHE A 89 -15.20 -1.89 11.06
N PRO A 90 -15.15 -2.09 12.39
CA PRO A 90 -14.10 -2.86 13.05
C PRO A 90 -14.28 -4.38 12.91
N SER A 91 -15.42 -4.83 12.40
CA SER A 91 -15.80 -6.25 12.21
C SER A 91 -16.85 -6.35 11.11
N GLY A 92 -16.94 -7.52 10.48
CA GLY A 92 -18.00 -7.83 9.51
C GLY A 92 -19.34 -8.14 10.20
N PHE A 93 -20.43 -7.98 9.46
CA PHE A 93 -21.78 -8.33 9.87
C PHE A 93 -22.42 -9.19 8.78
N ARG A 94 -22.76 -10.44 9.11
CA ARG A 94 -23.24 -11.47 8.18
C ARG A 94 -24.61 -11.99 8.61
N ALA A 95 -25.50 -12.22 7.66
CA ALA A 95 -26.79 -12.84 7.92
C ALA A 95 -26.59 -14.33 8.29
N ALA A 96 -27.05 -14.74 9.48
CA ALA A 96 -27.04 -16.14 9.92
C ALA A 96 -28.15 -16.95 9.24
N GLU A 97 -29.22 -16.28 8.85
CA GLU A 97 -30.40 -16.80 8.16
C GLU A 97 -30.93 -15.72 7.21
N ALA A 98 -31.92 -16.03 6.39
CA ALA A 98 -32.55 -15.00 5.56
C ALA A 98 -32.99 -13.83 6.45
N SER A 99 -32.49 -12.64 6.18
CA SER A 99 -32.63 -11.48 7.04
C SER A 99 -33.02 -10.24 6.24
N ARG A 100 -33.71 -9.32 6.89
CA ARG A 100 -34.04 -8.00 6.34
C ARG A 100 -33.54 -6.92 7.25
N ILE A 101 -32.83 -5.94 6.71
CA ILE A 101 -32.19 -4.88 7.46
C ILE A 101 -32.50 -3.50 6.86
N MET A 102 -32.60 -2.50 7.72
CA MET A 102 -32.62 -1.09 7.34
C MET A 102 -31.20 -0.54 7.39
N ARG A 103 -30.79 0.21 6.35
CA ARG A 103 -29.52 0.94 6.33
C ARG A 103 -29.77 2.44 6.29
N LEU A 104 -29.05 3.18 7.14
CA LEU A 104 -29.02 4.62 7.16
C LEU A 104 -27.62 5.12 6.85
N GLU A 105 -27.51 5.97 5.83
CA GLU A 105 -26.28 6.68 5.53
C GLU A 105 -25.94 7.68 6.66
N PRO A 106 -24.64 8.00 6.87
CA PRO A 106 -24.22 8.89 7.94
C PRO A 106 -24.96 10.23 7.94
N GLN A 107 -25.18 10.82 6.76
CA GLN A 107 -25.88 12.10 6.65
C GLN A 107 -27.33 12.02 7.13
N SER A 108 -28.05 10.94 6.78
CA SER A 108 -29.43 10.71 7.23
C SER A 108 -29.47 10.50 8.75
N TYR A 109 -28.52 9.72 9.30
CA TYR A 109 -28.40 9.56 10.75
C TYR A 109 -28.13 10.89 11.46
N TYR A 110 -27.17 11.69 11.02
CA TYR A 110 -26.84 12.96 11.67
C TYR A 110 -28.01 13.96 11.59
N THR A 111 -28.81 13.94 10.53
CA THR A 111 -30.02 14.75 10.42
C THR A 111 -31.04 14.38 11.49
N VAL A 112 -31.28 13.06 11.69
CA VAL A 112 -32.17 12.56 12.72
C VAL A 112 -31.63 12.84 14.13
N ALA A 113 -30.35 12.63 14.35
CA ALA A 113 -29.69 12.86 15.64
C ALA A 113 -29.70 14.34 16.05
N ALA A 114 -29.63 15.26 15.06
CA ALA A 114 -29.77 16.70 15.32
C ALA A 114 -31.21 17.10 15.67
N ALA A 115 -32.22 16.47 15.06
CA ALA A 115 -33.64 16.72 15.33
C ALA A 115 -34.11 16.04 16.65
N ALA A 116 -33.53 14.89 16.98
CA ALA A 116 -33.90 14.09 18.17
C ALA A 116 -32.64 13.73 19.00
N PRO A 117 -32.20 14.59 19.93
CA PRO A 117 -30.97 14.39 20.72
C PRO A 117 -30.92 13.05 21.47
N ASP A 118 -32.04 12.52 21.89
CA ASP A 118 -32.17 11.20 22.55
C ASP A 118 -31.62 10.06 21.67
N VAL A 119 -31.74 10.17 20.33
CA VAL A 119 -31.21 9.19 19.39
C VAL A 119 -29.69 9.23 19.44
N ALA A 120 -29.07 10.42 19.40
CA ALA A 120 -27.61 10.57 19.49
C ALA A 120 -27.08 10.05 20.83
N GLU A 121 -27.76 10.34 21.94
CA GLU A 121 -27.36 9.88 23.27
C GLU A 121 -27.38 8.34 23.37
N LYS A 122 -28.44 7.71 22.90
CA LYS A 122 -28.60 6.24 22.89
C LYS A 122 -27.56 5.56 22.01
N VAL A 123 -27.31 6.09 20.81
CA VAL A 123 -26.28 5.56 19.91
C VAL A 123 -24.89 5.70 20.54
N GLY A 124 -24.57 6.85 21.11
CA GLY A 124 -23.30 7.08 21.82
C GLY A 124 -23.13 6.20 23.06
N ALA A 125 -24.20 5.96 23.83
CA ALA A 125 -24.17 5.06 24.98
C ALA A 125 -23.89 3.61 24.54
N LEU A 126 -24.59 3.14 23.50
CA LEU A 126 -24.42 1.80 22.94
C LEU A 126 -23.01 1.61 22.32
N ALA A 127 -22.49 2.64 21.66
CA ALA A 127 -21.12 2.62 21.13
C ALA A 127 -20.10 2.47 22.27
N ARG A 128 -20.23 3.23 23.36
CA ARG A 128 -19.33 3.11 24.53
C ARG A 128 -19.38 1.71 25.17
N GLU A 129 -20.57 1.15 25.34
CA GLU A 129 -20.74 -0.20 25.87
C GLU A 129 -20.05 -1.25 25.00
N ARG A 130 -20.24 -1.17 23.69
CA ARG A 130 -19.70 -2.15 22.74
C ARG A 130 -18.22 -1.98 22.44
N ILE A 131 -17.68 -0.75 22.53
CA ILE A 131 -16.22 -0.52 22.48
C ILE A 131 -15.53 -1.23 23.64
N GLY A 132 -16.08 -1.20 24.85
CA GLY A 132 -15.53 -1.96 25.99
C GLY A 132 -15.46 -3.46 25.73
N GLY A 133 -16.47 -4.03 25.09
CA GLY A 133 -16.48 -5.43 24.65
C GLY A 133 -15.49 -5.73 23.52
N LEU A 134 -15.35 -4.81 22.56
CA LEU A 134 -14.36 -4.91 21.47
C LEU A 134 -12.91 -4.72 21.97
N GLN A 135 -12.71 -3.90 23.00
CA GLN A 135 -11.40 -3.75 23.63
C GLN A 135 -10.93 -5.04 24.32
N GLY A 136 -11.85 -5.84 24.86
CA GLY A 136 -11.53 -7.18 25.38
C GLY A 136 -11.04 -8.14 24.28
N VAL A 137 -11.58 -8.02 23.06
CA VAL A 137 -11.17 -8.81 21.89
C VAL A 137 -9.94 -8.17 21.19
N ALA A 138 -9.84 -6.84 21.23
CA ALA A 138 -8.69 -6.08 20.73
C ALA A 138 -7.50 -6.07 21.72
N ALA A 139 -7.73 -6.40 22.99
CA ALA A 139 -6.68 -6.56 24.00
C ALA A 139 -5.95 -7.91 23.88
N GLU A 140 -6.45 -8.87 23.09
CA GLU A 140 -5.56 -9.81 22.45
C GLU A 140 -4.77 -9.04 21.38
N ALA A 141 -3.61 -8.51 21.77
CA ALA A 141 -2.65 -7.96 20.82
C ALA A 141 -2.55 -8.91 19.62
N PRO A 142 -2.54 -8.41 18.37
CA PRO A 142 -2.46 -9.29 17.21
C PRO A 142 -1.30 -10.25 17.46
N LYS A 143 -1.59 -11.57 17.44
CA LYS A 143 -0.57 -12.58 17.73
C LYS A 143 0.60 -12.29 16.82
N ARG A 144 1.74 -12.02 17.41
CA ARG A 144 2.99 -11.79 16.69
C ARG A 144 3.25 -13.00 15.81
N ARG A 145 3.31 -12.79 14.51
CA ARG A 145 3.63 -13.87 13.57
C ARG A 145 5.13 -14.16 13.54
N ALA A 146 5.95 -13.17 13.90
CA ALA A 146 7.39 -13.29 13.99
C ALA A 146 7.98 -12.35 15.07
N ILE A 147 9.15 -12.72 15.59
CA ILE A 147 10.02 -11.86 16.38
C ILE A 147 11.31 -11.73 15.59
N VAL A 148 11.78 -10.51 15.38
CA VAL A 148 13.02 -10.23 14.66
C VAL A 148 14.01 -9.59 15.60
N LEU A 149 15.15 -10.22 15.78
CA LEU A 149 16.32 -9.62 16.40
C LEU A 149 17.17 -9.00 15.30
N GLY A 150 17.35 -7.69 15.35
CA GLY A 150 18.06 -6.96 14.31
C GLY A 150 18.62 -5.63 14.77
N ASP A 151 19.70 -5.24 14.14
CA ASP A 151 20.35 -3.95 14.28
C ASP A 151 19.86 -2.93 13.22
N ARG A 152 20.60 -1.84 13.03
CA ARG A 152 20.36 -0.85 11.97
C ARG A 152 21.04 -1.20 10.64
N GLY A 153 21.50 -2.44 10.48
CA GLY A 153 22.18 -2.91 9.26
C GLY A 153 21.24 -3.02 8.05
N ALA A 154 21.84 -3.08 6.86
CA ALA A 154 21.10 -3.13 5.60
C ALA A 154 20.18 -4.37 5.52
N ALA A 155 20.69 -5.57 5.86
CA ALA A 155 19.92 -6.81 5.84
C ALA A 155 18.77 -6.80 6.84
N CYS A 156 18.99 -6.22 8.04
CA CYS A 156 17.94 -6.05 9.04
C CYS A 156 16.84 -5.08 8.55
N SER A 157 17.24 -3.98 7.92
CA SER A 157 16.31 -2.99 7.35
C SER A 157 15.53 -3.56 6.16
N GLU A 158 16.14 -4.41 5.35
CA GLU A 158 15.50 -5.10 4.24
C GLU A 158 14.42 -6.07 4.74
N LEU A 159 14.76 -6.94 5.70
CA LEU A 159 13.82 -7.87 6.31
C LEU A 159 12.64 -7.14 6.96
N ARG A 160 12.91 -6.05 7.70
CA ARG A 160 11.88 -5.24 8.33
C ARG A 160 10.91 -4.67 7.30
N ARG A 161 11.42 -4.02 6.23
CA ARG A 161 10.60 -3.48 5.15
C ARG A 161 9.78 -4.57 4.45
N PHE A 162 10.38 -5.74 4.24
CA PHE A 162 9.69 -6.88 3.64
C PHE A 162 8.48 -7.31 4.49
N LEU A 163 8.66 -7.45 5.80
CA LEU A 163 7.57 -7.83 6.71
C LEU A 163 6.47 -6.78 6.77
N ASP A 164 6.83 -5.49 6.92
CA ASP A 164 5.90 -4.37 6.96
C ASP A 164 5.03 -4.32 5.68
N ARG A 165 5.66 -4.35 4.51
CA ARG A 165 4.96 -4.24 3.21
C ARG A 165 4.09 -5.45 2.88
N ASN A 166 4.41 -6.63 3.42
CA ASN A 166 3.58 -7.83 3.28
C ASN A 166 2.53 -7.97 4.39
N GLN A 167 2.34 -6.94 5.23
CA GLN A 167 1.36 -6.89 6.31
C GLN A 167 1.55 -8.01 7.35
N ILE A 168 2.79 -8.36 7.63
CA ILE A 168 3.14 -9.33 8.66
C ILE A 168 3.32 -8.60 9.99
N THR A 169 2.58 -9.02 10.99
CA THR A 169 2.76 -8.53 12.37
C THR A 169 4.00 -9.16 12.99
N PHE A 170 4.96 -8.35 13.37
CA PHE A 170 6.19 -8.81 14.00
C PHE A 170 6.61 -7.90 15.16
N GLU A 171 7.41 -8.43 16.06
CA GLU A 171 8.11 -7.65 17.06
C GLU A 171 9.55 -7.41 16.63
N TRP A 172 9.98 -6.15 16.70
CA TRP A 172 11.37 -5.78 16.47
C TRP A 172 12.10 -5.65 17.80
N VAL A 173 13.15 -6.41 17.98
CA VAL A 173 14.01 -6.39 19.17
C VAL A 173 15.40 -5.95 18.73
N THR A 174 15.96 -4.92 19.39
CA THR A 174 17.35 -4.52 19.17
C THR A 174 18.24 -5.16 20.24
N PRO A 175 19.45 -5.65 19.90
CA PRO A 175 20.31 -6.37 20.84
C PRO A 175 20.73 -5.54 22.07
N ASP A 176 20.76 -4.22 21.92
CA ASP A 176 21.14 -3.24 22.97
C ASP A 176 19.98 -2.86 23.90
N ALA A 177 18.76 -3.31 23.65
CA ALA A 177 17.63 -3.04 24.52
C ALA A 177 17.77 -3.78 25.87
N ALA A 178 17.46 -3.09 26.95
CA ALA A 178 17.61 -3.63 28.31
C ALA A 178 16.75 -4.91 28.55
N ASP A 179 15.63 -5.03 27.85
CA ASP A 179 14.68 -6.15 27.90
C ASP A 179 14.81 -7.11 26.71
N ALA A 180 15.89 -6.99 25.91
CA ALA A 180 16.06 -7.76 24.68
C ALA A 180 15.96 -9.28 24.88
N ALA A 181 16.64 -9.81 25.90
CA ALA A 181 16.65 -11.25 26.19
C ALA A 181 15.26 -11.77 26.62
N GLU A 182 14.50 -10.97 27.37
CA GLU A 182 13.13 -11.31 27.79
C GLU A 182 12.19 -11.32 26.56
N ARG A 183 12.23 -10.26 25.74
CA ARG A 183 11.41 -10.13 24.52
C ARG A 183 11.76 -11.17 23.48
N TRP A 184 13.04 -11.50 23.35
CA TRP A 184 13.51 -12.58 22.49
C TRP A 184 13.09 -13.95 23.02
N GLY A 185 12.95 -14.11 24.33
CA GLY A 185 12.56 -15.33 25.01
C GLY A 185 13.72 -16.30 25.23
N GLY A 186 14.90 -15.79 25.55
CA GLY A 186 16.09 -16.59 25.87
C GLY A 186 17.40 -15.85 25.60
N ALA A 187 18.52 -16.61 25.54
CA ALA A 187 19.82 -16.04 25.18
C ALA A 187 19.80 -15.42 23.78
N LEU A 188 20.37 -14.21 23.65
CA LEU A 188 20.44 -13.53 22.37
C LEU A 188 21.43 -14.20 21.43
N PRO A 189 21.10 -14.35 20.14
CA PRO A 189 22.05 -14.68 19.09
C PRO A 189 23.21 -13.69 19.01
N SER A 190 24.31 -14.12 18.38
CA SER A 190 25.47 -13.26 18.13
C SER A 190 25.10 -12.11 17.19
N GLU A 191 25.74 -10.94 17.35
CA GLU A 191 25.61 -9.81 16.40
C GLU A 191 26.01 -10.23 14.97
N ALA A 192 26.96 -11.15 14.84
CA ALA A 192 27.37 -11.70 13.55
C ALA A 192 26.26 -12.50 12.85
N ASP A 193 25.22 -12.95 13.56
CA ASP A 193 24.13 -13.75 13.05
C ASP A 193 22.93 -12.90 12.57
N LEU A 194 22.93 -11.59 12.83
CA LEU A 194 21.81 -10.70 12.50
C LEU A 194 21.59 -10.52 10.99
N PRO A 195 20.33 -10.37 10.53
CA PRO A 195 19.08 -10.49 11.29
C PRO A 195 18.74 -11.93 11.64
N VAL A 196 18.12 -12.14 12.80
CA VAL A 196 17.56 -13.43 13.19
C VAL A 196 16.04 -13.29 13.31
N LEU A 197 15.31 -14.16 12.62
CA LEU A 197 13.86 -14.22 12.67
C LEU A 197 13.41 -15.47 13.42
N ARG A 198 12.52 -15.33 14.38
CA ARG A 198 11.91 -16.41 15.14
C ARG A 198 10.40 -16.41 14.94
N ILE A 199 9.86 -17.55 14.58
CA ILE A 199 8.42 -17.76 14.53
C ILE A 199 7.98 -18.31 15.90
N PRO A 200 6.99 -17.70 16.58
CA PRO A 200 6.44 -18.24 17.81
C PRO A 200 5.98 -19.69 17.59
N ASP A 201 6.41 -20.59 18.44
CA ASP A 201 6.15 -22.04 18.34
C ASP A 201 6.68 -22.70 17.04
N GLY A 202 7.64 -22.06 16.37
CA GLY A 202 8.20 -22.48 15.09
C GLY A 202 9.73 -22.32 15.04
N PRO A 203 10.31 -22.37 13.83
CA PRO A 203 11.76 -22.30 13.64
C PRO A 203 12.33 -20.92 13.94
N THR A 204 13.63 -20.91 14.22
CA THR A 204 14.47 -19.71 14.26
C THR A 204 15.42 -19.73 13.07
N LEU A 205 15.43 -18.66 12.29
CA LEU A 205 16.20 -18.51 11.07
C LEU A 205 17.28 -17.45 11.25
N VAL A 206 18.50 -17.76 10.86
CA VAL A 206 19.65 -16.86 10.89
C VAL A 206 19.91 -16.33 9.48
N LYS A 207 19.88 -15.02 9.31
CA LYS A 207 20.06 -14.36 8.00
C LYS A 207 19.19 -14.99 6.89
N PRO A 208 17.87 -15.15 7.12
CA PRO A 208 17.04 -15.90 6.19
C PRO A 208 16.91 -15.18 4.85
N PRO A 209 16.92 -15.93 3.72
CA PRO A 209 16.45 -15.41 2.46
C PRO A 209 14.98 -14.99 2.56
N LEU A 210 14.58 -13.88 1.93
CA LEU A 210 13.20 -13.37 2.01
C LEU A 210 12.16 -14.37 1.51
N ARG A 211 12.51 -15.25 0.55
CA ARG A 211 11.61 -16.31 0.07
C ARG A 211 11.31 -17.34 1.15
N GLU A 212 12.32 -17.80 1.88
CA GLU A 212 12.13 -18.73 3.00
C GLU A 212 11.23 -18.10 4.07
N VAL A 213 11.45 -16.81 4.38
CA VAL A 213 10.56 -16.04 5.29
C VAL A 213 9.14 -15.98 4.76
N ALA A 214 8.96 -15.69 3.47
CA ALA A 214 7.65 -15.63 2.82
C ALA A 214 6.89 -16.96 2.94
N GLU A 215 7.54 -18.07 2.62
CA GLU A 215 6.96 -19.41 2.66
C GLU A 215 6.56 -19.81 4.09
N LEU A 216 7.44 -19.61 5.07
CA LEU A 216 7.16 -19.91 6.46
C LEU A 216 6.03 -19.04 7.05
N LEU A 217 5.89 -17.82 6.58
CA LEU A 217 4.80 -16.93 6.96
C LEU A 217 3.53 -17.11 6.11
N GLY A 218 3.50 -18.13 5.22
CA GLY A 218 2.34 -18.46 4.41
C GLY A 218 2.00 -17.41 3.35
N LEU A 219 2.99 -16.64 2.90
CA LEU A 219 2.84 -15.80 1.72
C LEU A 219 2.93 -16.68 0.46
N GLN A 220 2.24 -16.28 -0.58
CA GLN A 220 2.21 -17.03 -1.82
C GLN A 220 3.49 -16.79 -2.64
N THR A 221 4.29 -17.84 -2.82
CA THR A 221 5.54 -17.85 -3.60
C THR A 221 5.48 -18.76 -4.80
N HIS A 222 4.45 -19.62 -4.89
CA HIS A 222 4.20 -20.54 -5.99
C HIS A 222 2.85 -20.28 -6.64
N ALA A 223 2.79 -20.38 -7.96
CA ALA A 223 1.57 -20.23 -8.72
C ALA A 223 0.63 -21.42 -8.48
N SER A 224 -0.67 -21.16 -8.40
CA SER A 224 -1.69 -22.21 -8.23
C SER A 224 -2.03 -22.91 -9.54
N ALA A 225 -1.68 -22.32 -10.68
CA ALA A 225 -1.88 -22.83 -12.02
C ALA A 225 -0.68 -22.50 -12.93
N THR A 226 -0.64 -23.09 -14.11
CA THR A 226 0.37 -22.79 -15.13
C THR A 226 -0.12 -21.85 -16.21
N GLU A 227 -1.45 -21.68 -16.35
CA GLU A 227 -2.08 -20.89 -17.41
C GLU A 227 -2.96 -19.79 -16.82
N TYR A 228 -2.86 -18.57 -17.37
CA TYR A 228 -3.58 -17.38 -16.94
C TYR A 228 -4.12 -16.59 -18.15
N ASP A 229 -5.22 -15.85 -17.98
CA ASP A 229 -5.70 -14.92 -18.99
C ASP A 229 -4.78 -13.70 -19.06
N THR A 230 -4.33 -13.20 -17.92
CA THR A 230 -3.36 -12.11 -17.86
C THR A 230 -2.33 -12.32 -16.74
N LEU A 231 -1.06 -12.06 -17.08
CA LEU A 231 0.05 -12.08 -16.14
C LEU A 231 0.60 -10.66 -16.03
N VAL A 232 0.64 -10.14 -14.82
CA VAL A 232 1.12 -8.79 -14.50
C VAL A 232 2.50 -8.89 -13.85
N ILE A 233 3.47 -8.15 -14.36
CA ILE A 233 4.83 -8.11 -13.84
C ILE A 233 5.05 -6.82 -13.04
N GLY A 234 5.13 -6.96 -11.73
CA GLY A 234 5.27 -5.87 -10.76
C GLY A 234 3.96 -5.54 -10.03
N ALA A 235 4.02 -5.48 -8.71
CA ALA A 235 2.90 -5.15 -7.82
C ALA A 235 2.97 -3.70 -7.29
N GLY A 236 3.44 -2.76 -8.11
CA GLY A 236 3.29 -1.32 -7.88
C GLY A 236 1.84 -0.86 -8.11
N PRO A 237 1.54 0.45 -7.98
CA PRO A 237 0.18 0.97 -8.16
C PRO A 237 -0.47 0.58 -9.49
N ALA A 238 0.28 0.57 -10.59
CA ALA A 238 -0.22 0.16 -11.90
C ALA A 238 -0.57 -1.33 -11.94
N GLY A 239 0.33 -2.19 -11.45
CA GLY A 239 0.11 -3.65 -11.43
C GLY A 239 -1.00 -4.07 -10.46
N LEU A 240 -1.09 -3.45 -9.28
CA LEU A 240 -2.19 -3.70 -8.35
C LEU A 240 -3.54 -3.24 -8.92
N ALA A 241 -3.58 -2.11 -9.64
CA ALA A 241 -4.79 -1.67 -10.33
C ALA A 241 -5.19 -2.69 -11.42
N ALA A 242 -4.23 -3.12 -12.26
CA ALA A 242 -4.49 -4.17 -13.25
C ALA A 242 -4.99 -5.47 -12.59
N ALA A 243 -4.42 -5.85 -11.44
CA ALA A 243 -4.88 -7.04 -10.69
C ALA A 243 -6.32 -6.90 -10.18
N VAL A 244 -6.67 -5.73 -9.61
CA VAL A 244 -8.02 -5.43 -9.12
C VAL A 244 -9.04 -5.52 -10.26
N TYR A 245 -8.78 -4.83 -11.37
CA TYR A 245 -9.70 -4.81 -12.51
C TYR A 245 -9.76 -6.16 -13.20
N GLY A 246 -8.62 -6.80 -13.50
CA GLY A 246 -8.58 -8.12 -14.14
C GLY A 246 -9.38 -9.16 -13.36
N ALA A 247 -9.15 -9.27 -12.06
CA ALA A 247 -9.88 -10.21 -11.22
C ALA A 247 -11.38 -9.85 -11.08
N SER A 248 -11.72 -8.54 -10.92
CA SER A 248 -13.11 -8.11 -10.80
C SER A 248 -13.92 -8.33 -12.08
N GLU A 249 -13.27 -8.33 -13.23
CA GLU A 249 -13.88 -8.55 -14.55
C GLU A 249 -13.79 -10.01 -15.03
N GLY A 250 -13.38 -10.91 -14.12
CA GLY A 250 -13.44 -12.37 -14.33
C GLY A 250 -12.24 -12.98 -15.05
N LEU A 251 -11.15 -12.22 -15.27
CA LEU A 251 -9.91 -12.78 -15.82
C LEU A 251 -9.15 -13.56 -14.73
N ARG A 252 -8.62 -14.74 -15.08
CA ARG A 252 -7.63 -15.41 -14.24
C ARG A 252 -6.35 -14.60 -14.26
N THR A 253 -6.14 -13.83 -13.20
CA THR A 253 -5.08 -12.83 -13.10
C THR A 253 -4.04 -13.24 -12.08
N ILE A 254 -2.77 -13.24 -12.49
CA ILE A 254 -1.62 -13.43 -11.59
C ILE A 254 -0.69 -12.22 -11.65
N VAL A 255 -0.15 -11.83 -10.50
CA VAL A 255 0.87 -10.78 -10.38
C VAL A 255 2.16 -11.41 -9.86
N ILE A 256 3.27 -11.09 -10.49
CA ILE A 256 4.61 -11.52 -10.06
C ILE A 256 5.35 -10.31 -9.48
N GLU A 257 5.71 -10.40 -8.20
CA GLU A 257 6.43 -9.35 -7.47
C GLU A 257 7.73 -9.89 -6.89
N ARG A 258 8.83 -9.19 -7.14
CA ARG A 258 10.16 -9.64 -6.71
C ARG A 258 10.45 -9.43 -5.23
N GLU A 259 9.82 -8.44 -4.60
CA GLU A 259 10.01 -8.10 -3.19
C GLU A 259 8.69 -8.11 -2.43
N ALA A 260 7.99 -6.99 -2.47
CA ALA A 260 6.74 -6.80 -1.75
C ALA A 260 5.83 -5.79 -2.47
N PRO A 261 4.49 -5.98 -2.42
CA PRO A 261 3.53 -5.09 -3.06
C PRO A 261 3.65 -3.63 -2.63
N GLY A 262 3.16 -2.71 -3.49
CA GLY A 262 3.17 -1.26 -3.26
C GLY A 262 4.21 -0.51 -4.12
N GLY A 263 5.22 -1.20 -4.66
CA GLY A 263 6.23 -0.62 -5.54
C GLY A 263 6.94 0.60 -4.92
N GLN A 264 7.36 1.54 -5.74
CA GLN A 264 8.02 2.78 -5.28
C GLN A 264 7.07 3.71 -4.50
N ALA A 265 5.76 3.68 -4.82
CA ALA A 265 4.77 4.46 -4.08
C ALA A 265 4.69 4.03 -2.61
N GLY A 266 4.87 2.73 -2.31
CA GLY A 266 4.89 2.18 -0.96
C GLY A 266 5.98 2.77 -0.05
N THR A 267 7.03 3.39 -0.62
CA THR A 267 8.08 4.06 0.15
C THR A 267 7.76 5.53 0.48
N SER A 268 6.62 6.07 -0.02
CA SER A 268 6.23 7.46 0.24
C SER A 268 5.55 7.57 1.60
N SER A 269 6.07 8.42 2.46
CA SER A 269 5.50 8.66 3.79
C SER A 269 4.08 9.24 3.73
N ARG A 270 3.78 10.06 2.71
CA ARG A 270 2.49 10.70 2.50
C ARG A 270 2.28 11.08 1.04
N ILE A 271 1.16 10.67 0.48
CA ILE A 271 0.68 11.04 -0.86
C ILE A 271 -0.52 11.96 -0.65
N GLU A 272 -0.35 13.27 -0.90
CA GLU A 272 -1.38 14.28 -0.63
C GLU A 272 -2.28 14.56 -1.84
N ASN A 273 -1.83 14.19 -3.03
CA ASN A 273 -2.51 14.46 -4.29
C ASN A 273 -3.21 13.24 -4.90
N TYR A 274 -3.49 12.21 -4.09
CA TYR A 274 -4.32 11.09 -4.51
C TYR A 274 -5.79 11.37 -4.15
N LEU A 275 -6.66 11.32 -5.16
CA LEU A 275 -8.08 11.66 -5.01
C LEU A 275 -8.76 10.74 -4.00
N GLY A 276 -9.62 11.31 -3.13
CA GLY A 276 -10.37 10.58 -2.11
C GLY A 276 -9.72 10.58 -0.72
N PHE A 277 -8.51 11.13 -0.58
CA PHE A 277 -7.79 11.22 0.69
C PHE A 277 -7.49 12.68 1.05
N PRO A 278 -8.46 13.41 1.65
CA PRO A 278 -8.30 14.85 1.92
C PRO A 278 -7.17 15.19 2.89
N SER A 279 -6.77 14.23 3.72
CA SER A 279 -5.63 14.36 4.64
C SER A 279 -4.36 13.69 4.13
N GLY A 280 -4.35 13.23 2.86
CA GLY A 280 -3.31 12.38 2.31
C GLY A 280 -3.38 10.95 2.86
N VAL A 281 -2.63 10.06 2.25
CA VAL A 281 -2.48 8.63 2.62
C VAL A 281 -1.00 8.25 2.51
N SER A 282 -0.50 7.37 3.38
CA SER A 282 0.85 6.84 3.18
C SER A 282 0.86 5.89 1.98
N GLY A 283 2.00 5.81 1.28
CA GLY A 283 2.15 4.88 0.17
C GLY A 283 1.99 3.42 0.59
N ASP A 284 2.48 3.10 1.78
CA ASP A 284 2.34 1.77 2.39
C ASP A 284 0.86 1.42 2.67
N GLU A 285 0.10 2.33 3.27
CA GLU A 285 -1.34 2.13 3.51
C GLU A 285 -2.11 1.96 2.20
N LEU A 286 -1.82 2.79 1.20
CA LEU A 286 -2.46 2.69 -0.12
C LEU A 286 -2.13 1.36 -0.80
N GLY A 287 -0.86 0.94 -0.78
CA GLY A 287 -0.41 -0.35 -1.32
C GLY A 287 -1.06 -1.54 -0.62
N SER A 288 -1.14 -1.49 0.70
CA SER A 288 -1.78 -2.52 1.53
C SER A 288 -3.26 -2.67 1.24
N ARG A 289 -3.99 -1.57 1.13
CA ARG A 289 -5.42 -1.57 0.76
C ARG A 289 -5.63 -2.16 -0.64
N ALA A 290 -4.80 -1.77 -1.61
CA ALA A 290 -4.87 -2.29 -2.97
C ALA A 290 -4.55 -3.79 -3.02
N LEU A 291 -3.56 -4.28 -2.27
CA LEU A 291 -3.22 -5.70 -2.15
C LEU A 291 -4.41 -6.51 -1.60
N LEU A 292 -5.00 -6.05 -0.48
CA LEU A 292 -6.16 -6.71 0.11
C LEU A 292 -7.35 -6.74 -0.85
N GLN A 293 -7.58 -5.64 -1.57
CA GLN A 293 -8.65 -5.53 -2.57
C GLN A 293 -8.43 -6.52 -3.71
N ALA A 294 -7.23 -6.58 -4.28
CA ALA A 294 -6.89 -7.50 -5.37
C ALA A 294 -7.07 -8.96 -4.97
N ARG A 295 -6.56 -9.35 -3.78
CA ARG A 295 -6.72 -10.70 -3.24
C ARG A 295 -8.18 -11.07 -2.98
N ARG A 296 -8.96 -10.15 -2.40
CA ARG A 296 -10.40 -10.36 -2.14
C ARG A 296 -11.18 -10.61 -3.45
N LEU A 297 -10.80 -9.98 -4.54
CA LEU A 297 -11.42 -10.15 -5.86
C LEU A 297 -10.93 -11.39 -6.60
N GLY A 298 -9.92 -12.10 -6.08
CA GLY A 298 -9.42 -13.36 -6.61
C GLY A 298 -8.15 -13.26 -7.44
N ALA A 299 -7.45 -12.11 -7.44
CA ALA A 299 -6.12 -12.02 -8.04
C ALA A 299 -5.11 -12.82 -7.23
N GLU A 300 -4.29 -13.60 -7.93
CA GLU A 300 -3.17 -14.32 -7.36
C GLU A 300 -1.92 -13.43 -7.35
N ILE A 301 -1.24 -13.30 -6.20
CA ILE A 301 -0.08 -12.41 -6.07
C ILE A 301 1.08 -13.18 -5.47
N LEU A 302 2.07 -13.47 -6.31
CA LEU A 302 3.33 -14.09 -5.89
C LEU A 302 4.31 -13.02 -5.44
N VAL A 303 4.92 -13.24 -4.29
CA VAL A 303 5.99 -12.38 -3.77
C VAL A 303 7.32 -13.12 -3.75
N THR A 304 8.42 -12.37 -3.70
CA THR A 304 9.79 -12.91 -3.73
C THR A 304 10.10 -13.74 -4.98
N ARG A 305 9.42 -13.42 -6.12
CA ARG A 305 9.64 -14.09 -7.40
C ARG A 305 10.10 -13.10 -8.47
N SER A 306 11.20 -13.43 -9.10
CA SER A 306 11.79 -12.62 -10.18
C SER A 306 11.54 -13.26 -11.53
N ILE A 307 11.29 -12.42 -12.54
CA ILE A 307 11.23 -12.85 -13.93
C ILE A 307 12.66 -12.94 -14.47
N THR A 308 12.98 -14.06 -15.11
CA THR A 308 14.27 -14.30 -15.77
C THR A 308 14.19 -14.13 -17.28
N GLY A 309 12.99 -14.16 -17.86
CA GLY A 309 12.77 -13.94 -19.28
C GLY A 309 11.31 -14.06 -19.69
N ILE A 310 11.00 -13.52 -20.86
CA ILE A 310 9.73 -13.65 -21.55
C ILE A 310 10.01 -14.18 -22.95
N ASP A 311 9.24 -15.16 -23.40
CA ASP A 311 9.15 -15.53 -24.81
C ASP A 311 7.97 -14.75 -25.44
N PRO A 312 8.24 -13.74 -26.27
CA PRO A 312 7.19 -12.87 -26.81
C PRO A 312 6.21 -13.62 -27.72
N ALA A 313 6.69 -14.63 -28.46
CA ALA A 313 5.88 -15.36 -29.43
C ALA A 313 4.83 -16.26 -28.75
N THR A 314 5.23 -16.92 -27.65
CA THR A 314 4.37 -17.87 -26.92
C THR A 314 3.77 -17.26 -25.66
N ARG A 315 4.22 -16.09 -25.26
CA ARG A 315 3.89 -15.42 -24.00
C ARG A 315 4.14 -16.29 -22.75
N ARG A 316 5.20 -17.10 -22.82
CA ARG A 316 5.75 -17.82 -21.69
C ARG A 316 6.63 -16.91 -20.87
N VAL A 317 6.42 -16.95 -19.56
CA VAL A 317 7.17 -16.16 -18.59
C VAL A 317 7.97 -17.10 -17.71
N HIS A 318 9.29 -16.93 -17.71
CA HIS A 318 10.22 -17.74 -16.93
C HIS A 318 10.50 -17.05 -15.60
N LEU A 319 10.34 -17.79 -14.51
CA LEU A 319 10.62 -17.31 -13.16
C LEU A 319 11.95 -17.90 -12.66
N ASP A 320 12.54 -17.21 -11.69
CA ASP A 320 13.64 -17.75 -10.90
C ASP A 320 13.20 -19.07 -10.23
N GLY A 321 14.11 -20.05 -10.14
CA GLY A 321 13.77 -21.40 -9.66
C GLY A 321 13.27 -22.36 -10.75
N GLY A 322 13.09 -21.88 -12.01
CA GLY A 322 12.81 -22.71 -13.16
C GLY A 322 11.32 -22.90 -13.51
N ASP A 323 10.41 -22.27 -12.75
CA ASP A 323 8.98 -22.28 -13.08
C ASP A 323 8.70 -21.51 -14.36
N VAL A 324 7.76 -22.00 -15.18
CA VAL A 324 7.30 -21.36 -16.41
C VAL A 324 5.79 -21.21 -16.35
N LEU A 325 5.31 -19.99 -16.57
CA LEU A 325 3.89 -19.66 -16.65
C LEU A 325 3.52 -19.27 -18.08
N GLU A 326 2.34 -19.67 -18.50
CA GLU A 326 1.75 -19.28 -19.78
C GLU A 326 0.64 -18.27 -19.56
N ALA A 327 0.60 -17.22 -20.37
CA ALA A 327 -0.44 -16.21 -20.28
C ALA A 327 -0.97 -15.85 -21.66
N ARG A 328 -2.28 -15.61 -21.76
CA ARG A 328 -2.86 -15.09 -23.01
C ARG A 328 -2.46 -13.65 -23.28
N THR A 329 -2.20 -12.90 -22.22
CA THR A 329 -1.70 -11.51 -22.26
C THR A 329 -0.73 -11.25 -21.12
N ILE A 330 0.20 -10.30 -21.32
CA ILE A 330 1.19 -9.89 -20.31
C ILE A 330 1.07 -8.37 -20.13
N ILE A 331 1.14 -7.89 -18.88
CA ILE A 331 1.19 -6.48 -18.53
C ILE A 331 2.51 -6.19 -17.81
N LEU A 332 3.36 -5.37 -18.43
CA LEU A 332 4.60 -4.86 -17.84
C LEU A 332 4.26 -3.67 -16.94
N ALA A 333 4.38 -3.86 -15.63
CA ALA A 333 4.13 -2.84 -14.61
C ALA A 333 5.32 -2.70 -13.64
N THR A 334 6.53 -2.97 -14.15
CA THR A 334 7.79 -3.05 -13.38
C THR A 334 8.25 -1.72 -12.81
N GLY A 335 7.69 -0.61 -13.30
CA GLY A 335 8.01 0.72 -12.81
C GLY A 335 9.45 1.14 -13.13
N VAL A 336 10.11 1.74 -12.13
CA VAL A 336 11.47 2.30 -12.26
C VAL A 336 12.29 1.97 -11.02
N THR A 337 13.63 1.98 -11.19
CA THR A 337 14.58 1.79 -10.09
C THR A 337 15.30 3.10 -9.79
N TRP A 338 15.55 3.37 -8.52
CA TRP A 338 16.23 4.59 -8.09
C TRP A 338 17.64 4.68 -8.65
N ARG A 339 18.01 5.89 -9.10
CA ARG A 339 19.39 6.19 -9.51
C ARG A 339 20.31 6.16 -8.32
N HIS A 340 21.43 5.47 -8.47
CA HIS A 340 22.47 5.42 -7.45
C HIS A 340 23.40 6.64 -7.54
N LEU A 341 23.90 7.09 -6.37
CA LEU A 341 24.99 8.04 -6.26
C LEU A 341 26.32 7.29 -6.23
N ALA A 342 27.16 7.52 -7.23
CA ALA A 342 28.49 6.91 -7.29
C ALA A 342 29.47 7.70 -6.39
N LEU A 343 29.39 7.48 -5.07
CA LEU A 343 30.32 8.05 -4.08
C LEU A 343 31.04 6.93 -3.35
N GLU A 344 32.32 7.15 -3.03
CA GLU A 344 33.12 6.17 -2.29
C GLU A 344 32.51 5.91 -0.90
N GLY A 345 32.37 4.64 -0.52
CA GLY A 345 31.80 4.22 0.74
C GLY A 345 30.28 4.37 0.88
N PHE A 346 29.59 4.86 -0.18
CA PHE A 346 28.16 5.10 -0.16
C PHE A 346 27.37 3.81 0.09
N ASP A 347 27.67 2.75 -0.68
CA ASP A 347 26.90 1.49 -0.64
C ASP A 347 26.96 0.79 0.73
N ARG A 348 28.07 0.90 1.45
CA ARG A 348 28.22 0.33 2.79
C ARG A 348 27.35 1.02 3.84
N LEU A 349 26.89 2.27 3.57
CA LEU A 349 26.05 3.07 4.45
C LEU A 349 24.58 3.07 4.02
N VAL A 350 24.23 2.45 2.88
CA VAL A 350 22.83 2.23 2.48
C VAL A 350 22.14 1.34 3.52
N GLY A 351 20.98 1.79 4.01
CA GLY A 351 20.27 1.20 5.14
C GLY A 351 20.85 1.54 6.53
N LYS A 352 22.02 2.21 6.57
CA LYS A 352 22.72 2.62 7.80
C LYS A 352 22.83 4.15 7.91
N GLY A 353 21.76 4.84 7.55
CA GLY A 353 21.67 6.29 7.51
C GLY A 353 21.56 6.87 6.09
N ILE A 354 21.77 6.07 5.02
CA ILE A 354 21.49 6.46 3.65
C ILE A 354 20.29 5.65 3.15
N PHE A 355 19.29 6.32 2.61
CA PHE A 355 18.02 5.71 2.20
C PHE A 355 17.56 6.24 0.84
N TYR A 356 16.91 5.38 0.07
CA TYR A 356 16.14 5.74 -1.11
C TYR A 356 14.66 5.76 -0.75
N GLY A 357 14.03 6.94 -0.86
CA GLY A 357 12.66 7.14 -0.40
C GLY A 357 12.58 7.68 1.05
N ALA A 358 11.37 7.78 1.58
CA ALA A 358 11.11 8.29 2.93
C ALA A 358 9.93 7.51 3.54
N ALA A 359 10.20 6.37 4.15
CA ALA A 359 9.20 5.56 4.81
C ALA A 359 9.06 5.93 6.30
N ARG A 360 7.95 5.53 6.92
CA ARG A 360 7.71 5.74 8.35
C ARG A 360 8.73 5.00 9.22
N SER A 361 9.25 3.87 8.72
CA SER A 361 10.27 3.08 9.40
C SER A 361 11.55 3.88 9.66
N GLU A 362 11.96 4.75 8.72
CA GLU A 362 13.17 5.56 8.85
C GLU A 362 12.95 6.80 9.74
N ALA A 363 11.72 7.29 9.87
CA ALA A 363 11.42 8.48 10.67
C ALA A 363 11.80 8.31 12.15
N SER A 364 11.53 7.15 12.72
CA SER A 364 11.87 6.84 14.12
C SER A 364 13.39 6.87 14.37
N SER A 365 14.19 6.56 13.36
CA SER A 365 15.66 6.57 13.43
C SER A 365 16.27 7.95 13.24
N THR A 366 15.49 8.95 12.78
CA THR A 366 15.96 10.33 12.53
C THR A 366 15.64 11.31 13.68
N HIS A 367 15.01 10.82 14.75
CA HIS A 367 14.55 11.68 15.84
C HIS A 367 15.72 12.44 16.50
N GLY A 368 15.63 13.78 16.46
CA GLY A 368 16.66 14.66 17.01
C GLY A 368 17.96 14.76 16.19
N LEU A 369 18.03 14.14 15.02
CA LEU A 369 19.20 14.18 14.12
C LEU A 369 19.06 15.26 13.04
N ASP A 370 20.18 15.61 12.41
CA ASP A 370 20.19 16.42 11.19
C ASP A 370 20.00 15.52 9.98
N VAL A 371 18.99 15.83 9.16
CA VAL A 371 18.60 15.09 7.99
C VAL A 371 18.90 15.89 6.72
N HIS A 372 19.49 15.24 5.73
CA HIS A 372 19.71 15.84 4.42
C HIS A 372 18.93 15.09 3.33
N ILE A 373 18.38 15.83 2.39
CA ILE A 373 17.57 15.30 1.29
C ILE A 373 18.17 15.76 -0.03
N ILE A 374 18.62 14.82 -0.86
CA ILE A 374 19.15 15.13 -2.19
C ILE A 374 18.02 15.08 -3.21
N GLY A 375 17.70 16.21 -3.83
CA GLY A 375 16.68 16.33 -4.85
C GLY A 375 15.89 17.63 -4.78
N ALA A 376 15.15 17.94 -5.84
CA ALA A 376 14.37 19.18 -5.95
C ALA A 376 12.94 18.95 -6.48
N GLY A 377 12.48 17.70 -6.58
CA GLY A 377 11.13 17.36 -7.04
C GLY A 377 10.11 17.28 -5.91
N ASN A 378 8.85 16.99 -6.26
CA ASN A 378 7.76 16.85 -5.29
C ASN A 378 8.06 15.84 -4.19
N SER A 379 8.66 14.70 -4.53
CA SER A 379 9.01 13.67 -3.55
C SER A 379 10.03 14.18 -2.51
N ALA A 380 11.00 15.00 -2.92
CA ALA A 380 11.94 15.61 -1.99
C ALA A 380 11.26 16.62 -1.06
N GLY A 381 10.33 17.44 -1.59
CA GLY A 381 9.54 18.38 -0.79
C GLY A 381 8.64 17.69 0.23
N GLN A 382 7.93 16.64 -0.19
CA GLN A 382 7.08 15.82 0.70
C GLN A 382 7.90 15.14 1.80
N ALA A 383 9.06 14.57 1.45
CA ALA A 383 9.98 13.99 2.42
C ALA A 383 10.51 15.01 3.43
N ALA A 384 10.88 16.23 2.96
CA ALA A 384 11.36 17.29 3.84
C ALA A 384 10.30 17.70 4.87
N LEU A 385 9.07 17.90 4.43
CA LEU A 385 7.94 18.23 5.32
C LEU A 385 7.65 17.11 6.33
N PHE A 386 7.76 15.86 5.90
CA PHE A 386 7.58 14.70 6.77
C PHE A 386 8.68 14.63 7.84
N PHE A 387 9.95 14.68 7.43
CA PHE A 387 11.07 14.60 8.39
C PHE A 387 11.17 15.83 9.29
N ALA A 388 10.68 17.00 8.86
CA ALA A 388 10.63 18.20 9.71
C ALA A 388 9.79 18.01 10.98
N GLY A 389 8.88 17.01 11.00
CA GLY A 389 8.13 16.63 12.20
C GLY A 389 8.88 15.72 13.17
N HIS A 390 10.05 15.20 12.79
CA HIS A 390 10.80 14.20 13.56
C HIS A 390 12.26 14.60 13.80
N ALA A 391 12.93 15.14 12.79
CA ALA A 391 14.32 15.52 12.81
C ALA A 391 14.55 16.88 13.53
N ARG A 392 15.76 17.11 14.02
CA ARG A 392 16.22 18.39 14.56
C ARG A 392 16.22 19.46 13.45
N SER A 393 16.82 19.14 12.32
CA SER A 393 16.84 19.98 11.12
C SER A 393 16.73 19.12 9.87
N VAL A 394 16.22 19.71 8.80
CA VAL A 394 16.15 19.10 7.47
C VAL A 394 16.80 20.05 6.46
N THR A 395 17.72 19.56 5.64
CA THR A 395 18.36 20.36 4.58
C THR A 395 18.09 19.71 3.23
N ILE A 396 17.42 20.43 2.33
CA ILE A 396 17.25 20.02 0.93
C ILE A 396 18.49 20.46 0.15
N VAL A 397 19.24 19.50 -0.42
CA VAL A 397 20.41 19.75 -1.26
C VAL A 397 20.02 19.59 -2.73
N ALA A 398 20.04 20.68 -3.48
CA ALA A 398 19.58 20.72 -4.86
C ALA A 398 20.68 21.29 -5.80
N ARG A 399 20.98 20.57 -6.89
CA ARG A 399 21.94 21.04 -7.92
C ARG A 399 21.42 22.24 -8.71
N GLY A 400 20.09 22.36 -8.80
CA GLY A 400 19.44 23.46 -9.53
C GLY A 400 19.44 24.77 -8.73
N GLY A 401 19.26 25.88 -9.43
CA GLY A 401 19.19 27.22 -8.83
C GLY A 401 17.82 27.60 -8.25
N ALA A 402 16.80 26.74 -8.35
CA ALA A 402 15.47 26.98 -7.78
C ALA A 402 14.70 25.66 -7.63
N LEU A 403 13.89 25.52 -6.57
CA LEU A 403 13.00 24.38 -6.36
C LEU A 403 11.80 24.40 -7.33
N GLY A 404 11.24 25.56 -7.60
CA GLY A 404 10.00 25.71 -8.41
C GLY A 404 10.10 25.22 -9.87
N LYS A 405 11.30 24.85 -10.36
CA LYS A 405 11.46 24.21 -11.67
C LYS A 405 10.94 22.77 -11.74
N SER A 406 10.90 22.07 -10.61
CA SER A 406 10.55 20.64 -10.53
C SER A 406 9.65 20.28 -9.34
N MET A 407 9.38 21.24 -8.45
CA MET A 407 8.51 21.10 -7.28
C MET A 407 7.26 21.97 -7.48
N SER A 408 6.10 21.41 -7.14
CA SER A 408 4.83 22.12 -7.16
C SER A 408 4.84 23.32 -6.21
N GLN A 409 4.22 24.46 -6.60
CA GLN A 409 4.27 25.70 -5.83
C GLN A 409 3.79 25.52 -4.40
N TYR A 410 2.70 24.78 -4.17
CA TYR A 410 2.20 24.53 -2.82
C TYR A 410 3.23 23.86 -1.90
N LEU A 411 4.07 22.94 -2.43
CA LEU A 411 5.16 22.32 -1.65
C LEU A 411 6.30 23.30 -1.38
N VAL A 412 6.64 24.13 -2.37
CA VAL A 412 7.64 25.18 -2.19
C VAL A 412 7.23 26.12 -1.06
N ASP A 413 5.96 26.53 -1.03
CA ASP A 413 5.40 27.42 -0.01
C ASP A 413 5.42 26.74 1.37
N GLN A 414 5.02 25.47 1.47
CA GLN A 414 5.06 24.71 2.72
C GLN A 414 6.48 24.51 3.25
N VAL A 415 7.42 24.14 2.36
CA VAL A 415 8.85 23.98 2.71
C VAL A 415 9.43 25.30 3.24
N SER A 416 9.15 26.41 2.54
CA SER A 416 9.64 27.74 2.93
C SER A 416 9.02 28.23 4.25
N GLY A 417 7.84 27.77 4.61
CA GLY A 417 7.14 28.11 5.85
C GLY A 417 7.62 27.35 7.09
N LYS A 418 8.51 26.35 6.93
CA LYS A 418 9.03 25.54 8.05
C LYS A 418 10.39 26.06 8.55
N SER A 419 10.45 26.45 9.82
CA SER A 419 11.65 27.04 10.43
C SER A 419 12.84 26.08 10.56
N ASN A 420 12.59 24.76 10.57
CA ASN A 420 13.63 23.74 10.66
C ASN A 420 13.95 23.08 9.31
N ILE A 421 13.48 23.65 8.18
CA ILE A 421 13.88 23.23 6.83
C ILE A 421 14.78 24.30 6.21
N ALA A 422 15.97 23.91 5.79
CA ALA A 422 16.89 24.72 4.99
C ALA A 422 16.94 24.21 3.54
N VAL A 423 17.26 25.10 2.59
CA VAL A 423 17.41 24.75 1.17
C VAL A 423 18.76 25.24 0.67
N GLU A 424 19.63 24.32 0.25
CA GLU A 424 20.92 24.61 -0.36
C GLU A 424 20.85 24.38 -1.88
N LEU A 425 20.75 25.46 -2.62
CA LEU A 425 20.72 25.48 -4.09
C LEU A 425 22.12 25.52 -4.67
N GLY A 426 22.29 25.03 -5.91
CA GLY A 426 23.60 24.94 -6.56
C GLY A 426 24.59 24.03 -5.84
N SER A 427 24.08 23.09 -5.06
CA SER A 427 24.84 22.25 -4.12
C SER A 427 24.71 20.77 -4.45
N GLN A 428 25.76 20.01 -4.16
CA GLN A 428 25.76 18.56 -4.33
C GLN A 428 26.56 17.87 -3.22
N VAL A 429 26.11 16.69 -2.78
CA VAL A 429 26.87 15.83 -1.89
C VAL A 429 28.02 15.19 -2.68
N VAL A 430 29.23 15.28 -2.17
CA VAL A 430 30.47 14.79 -2.81
C VAL A 430 31.20 13.70 -2.02
N ALA A 431 30.90 13.56 -0.74
CA ALA A 431 31.40 12.45 0.09
C ALA A 431 30.42 12.12 1.22
N VAL A 432 30.51 10.89 1.72
CA VAL A 432 29.74 10.37 2.87
C VAL A 432 30.73 9.79 3.90
N HIS A 433 30.44 9.97 5.19
CA HIS A 433 31.33 9.58 6.28
C HIS A 433 30.56 8.81 7.36
N GLY A 434 31.20 7.80 7.91
CA GLY A 434 30.68 6.96 9.00
C GLY A 434 31.32 5.58 9.02
N ASP A 435 31.47 4.99 10.19
CA ASP A 435 32.04 3.64 10.33
C ASP A 435 30.94 2.56 10.46
N GLY A 436 30.00 2.67 11.30
CA GLY A 436 28.88 1.71 11.45
C GLY A 436 27.58 2.25 10.88
N SER A 437 27.42 3.58 10.87
CA SER A 437 26.27 4.31 10.33
C SER A 437 26.74 5.66 9.82
N LEU A 438 25.90 6.33 9.00
CA LEU A 438 26.18 7.68 8.52
C LEU A 438 26.33 8.66 9.70
N SER A 439 27.37 9.47 9.67
CA SER A 439 27.64 10.51 10.69
C SER A 439 27.80 11.90 10.10
N ALA A 440 28.33 12.01 8.88
CA ALA A 440 28.53 13.28 8.21
C ALA A 440 28.53 13.13 6.68
N ILE A 441 28.33 14.25 5.98
CA ILE A 441 28.44 14.37 4.53
C ILE A 441 29.25 15.60 4.16
N ASP A 442 29.93 15.57 3.03
CA ASP A 442 30.57 16.75 2.45
C ASP A 442 29.69 17.28 1.31
N ILE A 443 29.31 18.56 1.40
CA ILE A 443 28.53 19.28 0.39
C ILE A 443 29.44 20.27 -0.33
N SER A 444 29.44 20.18 -1.66
CA SER A 444 30.13 21.15 -2.53
C SER A 444 29.13 22.18 -3.04
N GLN A 445 29.43 23.46 -2.83
CA GLN A 445 28.69 24.58 -3.39
C GLN A 445 29.68 25.56 -4.04
N ASN A 446 29.53 25.83 -5.33
CA ASN A 446 30.41 26.72 -6.10
C ASN A 446 31.92 26.36 -5.95
N GLY A 447 32.24 25.08 -5.89
CA GLY A 447 33.62 24.60 -5.71
C GLY A 447 34.15 24.61 -4.27
N THR A 448 33.40 25.15 -3.32
CA THR A 448 33.73 25.11 -1.89
C THR A 448 33.06 23.89 -1.24
N VAL A 449 33.87 23.04 -0.61
CA VAL A 449 33.39 21.85 0.11
C VAL A 449 33.30 22.15 1.59
N LYS A 450 32.13 21.84 2.19
CA LYS A 450 31.89 21.94 3.63
C LYS A 450 31.38 20.61 4.17
N ARG A 451 31.84 20.25 5.37
CA ARG A 451 31.34 19.08 6.09
C ARG A 451 30.13 19.47 6.95
N HIS A 452 29.12 18.62 6.91
CA HIS A 452 27.88 18.75 7.69
C HIS A 452 27.64 17.46 8.48
N ASP A 453 27.25 17.61 9.74
CA ASP A 453 26.72 16.48 10.50
C ASP A 453 25.47 15.95 9.81
N CYS A 454 25.34 14.65 9.66
CA CYS A 454 24.24 14.03 8.96
C CYS A 454 23.93 12.67 9.56
N GLY A 455 22.81 12.54 10.25
CA GLY A 455 22.32 11.27 10.79
C GLY A 455 21.38 10.53 9.83
N GLY A 456 20.89 11.21 8.78
CA GLY A 456 20.04 10.62 7.74
C GLY A 456 20.18 11.34 6.41
N LEU A 457 20.54 10.61 5.36
CA LEU A 457 20.64 11.09 3.99
C LEU A 457 19.62 10.39 3.11
N PHE A 458 18.68 11.14 2.55
CA PHE A 458 17.59 10.63 1.72
C PHE A 458 17.73 11.04 0.27
N ILE A 459 17.65 10.07 -0.66
CA ILE A 459 18.02 10.24 -2.07
C ILE A 459 16.77 10.32 -2.94
N PHE A 460 16.56 11.46 -3.62
CA PHE A 460 15.45 11.72 -4.54
C PHE A 460 15.94 12.31 -5.87
N ILE A 461 16.94 11.66 -6.51
CA ILE A 461 17.59 12.12 -7.75
C ILE A 461 16.98 11.53 -9.02
N GLY A 462 15.82 10.90 -8.92
CA GLY A 462 15.13 10.24 -10.02
C GLY A 462 15.42 8.76 -10.10
N ALA A 463 14.88 8.15 -11.15
CA ALA A 463 14.91 6.71 -11.36
C ALA A 463 14.93 6.40 -12.85
N ASP A 464 15.40 5.20 -13.19
CA ASP A 464 15.50 4.67 -14.57
C ASP A 464 14.58 3.44 -14.69
N ALA A 465 14.05 3.21 -15.89
CA ALA A 465 13.25 2.01 -16.18
C ALA A 465 14.13 0.77 -16.10
N GLU A 466 13.64 -0.28 -15.45
CA GLU A 466 14.36 -1.54 -15.31
C GLU A 466 13.92 -2.52 -16.41
N THR A 467 14.43 -2.32 -17.61
CA THR A 467 13.99 -3.00 -18.83
C THR A 467 15.09 -3.82 -19.51
N GLY A 468 16.32 -3.82 -18.97
CA GLY A 468 17.45 -4.52 -19.56
C GLY A 468 17.32 -6.05 -19.65
N TRP A 469 16.33 -6.63 -18.99
CA TRP A 469 15.99 -8.05 -19.05
C TRP A 469 14.91 -8.38 -20.09
N LEU A 470 14.25 -7.35 -20.67
CA LEU A 470 13.22 -7.54 -21.69
C LEU A 470 13.82 -8.05 -22.98
N PRO A 471 13.10 -8.91 -23.73
CA PRO A 471 13.53 -9.38 -25.03
C PRO A 471 13.56 -8.23 -26.05
N PRO A 472 14.44 -8.30 -27.06
CA PRO A 472 14.66 -7.22 -28.01
C PRO A 472 13.46 -6.90 -28.91
N GLU A 473 12.47 -7.77 -28.98
CA GLU A 473 11.21 -7.55 -29.68
C GLU A 473 10.34 -6.47 -29.01
N ILE A 474 10.54 -6.23 -27.73
CA ILE A 474 9.88 -5.14 -27.00
C ILE A 474 10.68 -3.86 -27.21
N ALA A 475 10.14 -2.97 -28.03
CA ALA A 475 10.80 -1.72 -28.39
C ALA A 475 10.89 -0.74 -27.22
N LEU A 476 12.08 -0.19 -27.04
CA LEU A 476 12.40 0.79 -25.99
C LEU A 476 12.80 2.13 -26.61
N ASP A 477 12.65 3.21 -25.83
CA ASP A 477 13.26 4.50 -26.18
C ASP A 477 14.77 4.51 -25.84
N GLU A 478 15.45 5.60 -26.16
CA GLU A 478 16.89 5.80 -25.91
C GLU A 478 17.26 5.74 -24.40
N ARG A 479 16.28 5.87 -23.50
CA ARG A 479 16.44 5.83 -22.04
C ARG A 479 15.99 4.52 -21.42
N GLY A 480 15.59 3.55 -22.25
CA GLY A 480 15.12 2.24 -21.81
C GLY A 480 13.64 2.18 -21.38
N TYR A 481 12.82 3.18 -21.68
CA TYR A 481 11.37 3.12 -21.40
C TYR A 481 10.64 2.36 -22.51
N VAL A 482 9.63 1.57 -22.14
CA VAL A 482 8.85 0.76 -23.10
C VAL A 482 7.97 1.67 -23.96
N LEU A 483 8.09 1.54 -25.28
CA LEU A 483 7.21 2.21 -26.25
C LEU A 483 5.85 1.52 -26.30
N THR A 484 4.77 2.31 -26.41
CA THR A 484 3.41 1.79 -26.50
C THR A 484 2.54 2.59 -27.47
N GLY A 485 1.49 1.96 -27.98
CA GLY A 485 0.47 2.64 -28.78
C GLY A 485 1.04 3.37 -30.00
N ALA A 486 0.70 4.64 -30.15
CA ALA A 486 1.11 5.48 -31.28
C ALA A 486 2.66 5.54 -31.44
N ASP A 487 3.39 5.62 -30.32
CA ASP A 487 4.87 5.70 -30.37
C ASP A 487 5.50 4.47 -31.04
N VAL A 488 4.92 3.27 -30.82
CA VAL A 488 5.38 2.04 -31.46
C VAL A 488 5.18 2.10 -32.98
N ARG A 489 4.02 2.59 -33.41
CA ARG A 489 3.67 2.71 -34.83
C ARG A 489 4.49 3.79 -35.53
N GLU A 490 4.57 4.98 -34.93
CA GLU A 490 5.28 6.13 -35.51
C GLU A 490 6.78 5.86 -35.66
N ARG A 491 7.37 5.04 -34.80
CA ARG A 491 8.78 4.65 -34.88
C ARG A 491 9.03 3.38 -35.69
N GLY A 492 7.98 2.81 -36.34
CA GLY A 492 8.12 1.67 -37.25
C GLY A 492 8.34 0.32 -36.59
N HIS A 493 7.93 0.17 -35.31
CA HIS A 493 8.05 -1.08 -34.56
C HIS A 493 6.77 -1.92 -34.51
N TRP A 494 5.72 -1.55 -35.29
CA TRP A 494 4.46 -2.26 -35.36
C TRP A 494 4.31 -3.02 -36.66
N GLY A 495 4.02 -4.33 -36.57
CA GLY A 495 3.95 -5.23 -37.73
C GLY A 495 2.53 -5.69 -38.13
N GLU A 496 1.51 -5.34 -37.33
CA GLU A 496 0.13 -5.78 -37.61
C GLU A 496 -0.64 -4.78 -38.48
N GLU A 497 -1.70 -5.25 -39.17
CA GLU A 497 -2.57 -4.39 -40.00
C GLU A 497 -3.41 -3.44 -39.16
N ARG A 498 -3.85 -3.87 -37.94
CA ARG A 498 -4.57 -3.02 -37.00
C ARG A 498 -3.64 -2.02 -36.31
N ASP A 499 -4.22 -0.97 -35.77
CA ASP A 499 -3.47 -0.08 -34.88
C ASP A 499 -3.18 -0.76 -33.52
N PRO A 500 -2.04 -0.48 -32.89
CA PRO A 500 -1.77 -0.93 -31.54
C PRO A 500 -2.73 -0.24 -30.57
N TYR A 501 -3.20 -0.97 -29.56
CA TYR A 501 -3.94 -0.35 -28.46
C TYR A 501 -3.04 0.64 -27.71
N LEU A 502 -3.63 1.63 -27.03
CA LEU A 502 -2.90 2.73 -26.39
C LEU A 502 -1.72 2.29 -25.49
N LEU A 503 -1.89 1.20 -24.77
CA LEU A 503 -0.87 0.66 -23.86
C LEU A 503 -0.19 -0.61 -24.39
N GLU A 504 -0.47 -1.02 -25.63
CA GLU A 504 0.15 -2.20 -26.24
C GLU A 504 1.57 -1.87 -26.69
N THR A 505 2.49 -2.79 -26.41
CA THR A 505 3.91 -2.69 -26.81
C THR A 505 4.07 -3.02 -28.30
N SER A 506 5.30 -3.10 -28.78
CA SER A 506 5.63 -3.59 -30.14
C SER A 506 5.28 -5.07 -30.35
N VAL A 507 4.92 -5.79 -29.31
CA VAL A 507 4.49 -7.20 -29.37
C VAL A 507 3.02 -7.31 -29.05
N PRO A 508 2.19 -7.82 -29.98
CA PRO A 508 0.76 -7.98 -29.77
C PRO A 508 0.42 -8.83 -28.54
N GLY A 509 -0.52 -8.32 -27.70
CA GLY A 509 -0.93 -8.97 -26.46
C GLY A 509 0.02 -8.77 -25.28
N ILE A 510 1.10 -8.00 -25.45
CA ILE A 510 1.94 -7.52 -24.35
C ILE A 510 1.74 -6.03 -24.18
N PHE A 511 1.31 -5.62 -22.99
CA PHE A 511 0.99 -4.25 -22.61
C PHE A 511 2.02 -3.70 -21.63
N ALA A 512 2.14 -2.38 -21.52
CA ALA A 512 2.93 -1.73 -20.49
C ALA A 512 2.13 -0.58 -19.86
N CYS A 513 2.25 -0.41 -18.52
CA CYS A 513 1.56 0.63 -17.78
C CYS A 513 2.42 1.15 -16.61
N GLY A 514 2.15 2.40 -16.20
CA GLY A 514 2.89 3.08 -15.16
C GLY A 514 4.27 3.56 -15.61
N ASP A 515 5.16 3.73 -14.66
CA ASP A 515 6.43 4.45 -14.84
C ASP A 515 7.45 3.76 -15.77
N VAL A 516 7.25 2.49 -16.11
CA VAL A 516 8.09 1.75 -17.08
C VAL A 516 7.88 2.20 -18.51
N ARG A 517 6.70 2.81 -18.80
CA ARG A 517 6.29 3.22 -20.14
C ARG A 517 6.96 4.54 -20.56
N PHE A 518 7.21 4.70 -21.86
CA PHE A 518 7.68 5.98 -22.44
C PHE A 518 6.61 7.07 -22.27
N GLY A 519 7.04 8.27 -21.86
CA GLY A 519 6.17 9.43 -21.68
C GLY A 519 5.20 9.37 -20.48
N PRO A 520 5.48 8.65 -19.39
CA PRO A 520 4.54 8.51 -18.28
C PRO A 520 4.42 9.81 -17.50
N VAL A 521 3.22 10.11 -17.04
CA VAL A 521 3.02 11.09 -15.99
C VAL A 521 3.32 10.37 -14.66
N LYS A 522 4.51 10.57 -14.10
CA LYS A 522 4.98 9.91 -12.87
C LYS A 522 4.16 10.34 -11.65
N ARG A 523 2.96 9.78 -11.51
CA ARG A 523 2.02 9.97 -10.39
C ARG A 523 1.31 8.66 -10.10
N VAL A 524 1.01 8.42 -8.83
CA VAL A 524 0.28 7.22 -8.40
C VAL A 524 -1.08 7.12 -9.11
N ALA A 525 -1.84 8.21 -9.18
CA ALA A 525 -3.14 8.23 -9.87
C ALA A 525 -3.04 7.88 -11.36
N SER A 526 -2.00 8.36 -12.06
CA SER A 526 -1.76 8.02 -13.48
C SER A 526 -1.43 6.54 -13.64
N ALA A 527 -0.58 6.00 -12.77
CA ALA A 527 -0.22 4.58 -12.79
C ALA A 527 -1.44 3.68 -12.53
N VAL A 528 -2.30 4.05 -11.56
CA VAL A 528 -3.57 3.34 -11.29
C VAL A 528 -4.51 3.41 -12.50
N GLY A 529 -4.65 4.60 -13.12
CA GLY A 529 -5.47 4.78 -14.32
C GLY A 529 -4.97 3.94 -15.50
N GLU A 530 -3.66 3.92 -15.75
CA GLU A 530 -3.08 3.09 -16.81
C GLU A 530 -3.25 1.59 -16.53
N GLY A 531 -3.08 1.14 -15.28
CA GLY A 531 -3.30 -0.26 -14.91
C GLY A 531 -4.74 -0.72 -15.17
N SER A 532 -5.73 0.12 -14.85
CA SER A 532 -7.14 -0.18 -15.14
C SER A 532 -7.44 -0.18 -16.65
N MET A 533 -6.92 0.81 -17.39
CA MET A 533 -7.07 0.88 -18.85
C MET A 533 -6.42 -0.33 -19.55
N ALA A 534 -5.28 -0.82 -19.06
CA ALA A 534 -4.63 -2.00 -19.64
C ALA A 534 -5.56 -3.20 -19.67
N ILE A 535 -6.37 -3.41 -18.62
CA ILE A 535 -7.36 -4.52 -18.59
C ILE A 535 -8.45 -4.33 -19.64
N ALA A 536 -8.91 -3.11 -19.88
CA ALA A 536 -9.88 -2.86 -20.96
C ALA A 536 -9.29 -3.26 -22.34
N PHE A 537 -8.01 -2.97 -22.58
CA PHE A 537 -7.32 -3.39 -23.81
C PHE A 537 -7.02 -4.90 -23.84
N VAL A 538 -6.74 -5.53 -22.71
CA VAL A 538 -6.66 -6.98 -22.59
C VAL A 538 -7.95 -7.63 -23.05
N HIS A 539 -9.11 -7.16 -22.58
CA HIS A 539 -10.40 -7.68 -23.02
C HIS A 539 -10.65 -7.49 -24.53
N GLN A 540 -10.24 -6.34 -25.09
CA GLN A 540 -10.34 -6.12 -26.53
C GLN A 540 -9.45 -7.11 -27.29
N TYR A 541 -8.19 -7.24 -26.90
CA TYR A 541 -7.26 -8.18 -27.50
C TYR A 541 -7.76 -9.63 -27.44
N LEU A 542 -8.25 -10.08 -26.28
CA LEU A 542 -8.75 -11.44 -26.09
C LEU A 542 -10.02 -11.76 -26.88
N ARG A 543 -10.80 -10.77 -27.29
CA ARG A 543 -11.95 -10.95 -28.18
C ARG A 543 -11.57 -11.05 -29.66
N ASP A 544 -10.49 -10.36 -30.03
CA ASP A 544 -10.03 -10.26 -31.41
C ASP A 544 -9.01 -11.37 -31.78
N ALA A 545 -8.42 -12.04 -30.76
CA ALA A 545 -7.48 -13.15 -30.87
C ALA A 545 -8.19 -14.50 -30.77
#